data_0141793b2f89d60576f7db44cff81923
#
_entry.id   0141793b2f89d60576f7db44cff81923
#
_cell.length_a   1.000
_cell.length_b   1.000
_cell.length_c   1.000
_cell.angle_alpha   90.00
_cell.angle_beta   90.00
_cell.angle_gamma   90.00
#
_symmetry.space_group_name_H-M   'P 1'
#
loop_
_entity.id
_entity.type
_entity.pdbx_description
1 polymer ?
#
loop_
_entity_poly.entity_id
_entity_poly.type
_entity_poly.pdbx_seq_one_letter_code
_entity_poly.pdbx_strand_id
1 'polypeptide(L)'
;MPFWDGNSGCGRGGTPISMAYTLASGPDAGPAIGPQHCITKVELSVCGSNLLDRDVASKSDPFCVLFHDVDGNWVELARTETAVNNLNPVFGVKFQVDYHFEEVQKLKFAMFDEDKCSTQLYEHDFLGEFTCTLGVIVSNKKLHRPLILANGKPAGKGAITITAQELSDNRIITLTMCGRKLDKKDFFGKSDPYLEFHKQGDDGKWMMVHRTEVIKNTLDPVWKPFTVPLISLCNGDVDRNIKVLCYDYDNDGGHDFIGEFQTTVNKMSEAQNAVEVEFECINPKKQKKKSYKNSGIIIVKSCKITRNYSFLDYILGGCQLMFTVGIDFTASNGNPREPSSLHYINPMGSNEYLSAIWAVGQIIQDYDTDKMFPALGFGAQLPPDWKVSHEFAINFNPTNPFCLGVEGIVEAYSNCLPHIRFYGPTNFSPIINHVARFATQALQQETAAQYFTLLIITDGVISDMDETRHAIVQAAKLPMSIIIIGVGNADFTAMEFLDGDSSALRSYTGEEAVRDIVQFVPFRDFRNAPKETLAKSVLAELPQQVTQYFKQRNLSPSNTMPE
;
A
#
# COMPACT_ATOMS: atom_id res chain seq x y z
N MET A 1 -38.07 -13.61 50.20
CA MET A 1 -39.51 -13.28 50.10
C MET A 1 -39.74 -11.90 50.66
N PRO A 2 -40.62 -11.07 50.09
CA PRO A 2 -41.39 -11.16 48.86
C PRO A 2 -41.02 -10.06 47.84
N PHE A 3 -41.28 -10.23 46.57
CA PHE A 3 -42.46 -10.05 45.68
C PHE A 3 -42.52 -8.68 45.01
N TRP A 4 -42.47 -8.73 43.69
CA TRP A 4 -43.39 -8.21 42.64
C TRP A 4 -43.40 -6.68 42.46
N ASP A 5 -43.57 -6.08 41.32
CA ASP A 5 -44.04 -6.35 39.94
C ASP A 5 -43.55 -5.18 39.10
N GLY A 6 -43.22 -5.28 37.89
CA GLY A 6 -44.07 -5.40 36.72
C GLY A 6 -44.20 -4.08 35.98
N ASN A 7 -43.88 -4.09 34.75
CA ASN A 7 -44.52 -3.44 33.61
C ASN A 7 -43.69 -2.51 32.71
N SER A 8 -43.47 -3.04 31.52
CA SER A 8 -43.63 -2.44 30.17
C SER A 8 -43.43 -0.92 30.00
N GLY A 9 -42.51 -0.58 29.11
CA GLY A 9 -42.42 0.73 28.49
C GLY A 9 -41.49 0.74 27.29
N CYS A 10 -42.04 0.50 26.11
CA CYS A 10 -41.45 0.70 24.79
C CYS A 10 -41.14 2.19 24.59
N GLY A 11 -39.91 2.55 24.16
CA GLY A 11 -39.56 3.95 23.87
C GLY A 11 -38.21 4.15 23.21
N ARG A 12 -38.17 4.00 21.90
CA ARG A 12 -37.48 4.83 20.88
C ARG A 12 -36.06 5.36 21.13
N GLY A 13 -35.13 4.92 20.31
CA GLY A 13 -34.35 5.76 19.44
C GLY A 13 -33.31 6.68 20.09
N GLY A 14 -32.06 6.23 20.19
CA GLY A 14 -30.90 7.07 20.36
C GLY A 14 -29.95 6.88 19.20
N THR A 15 -29.94 7.84 18.29
CA THR A 15 -28.94 7.99 17.23
C THR A 15 -27.56 8.27 17.82
N PRO A 16 -26.47 7.70 17.27
CA PRO A 16 -25.13 8.09 17.68
C PRO A 16 -24.80 9.48 17.12
N ILE A 17 -24.43 10.38 18.02
CA ILE A 17 -23.98 11.74 17.73
C ILE A 17 -22.58 11.65 17.09
N SER A 18 -22.50 11.94 15.79
CA SER A 18 -21.25 12.25 15.10
C SER A 18 -20.76 13.60 15.59
N MET A 19 -19.65 13.63 16.32
CA MET A 19 -18.93 14.88 16.61
C MET A 19 -18.14 15.30 15.37
N ALA A 20 -18.68 16.27 14.65
CA ALA A 20 -17.94 17.02 13.64
C ALA A 20 -17.00 18.00 14.32
N TYR A 21 -15.69 17.79 14.18
CA TYR A 21 -14.70 18.80 14.53
C TYR A 21 -14.59 19.80 13.40
N THR A 22 -15.02 21.02 13.69
CA THR A 22 -14.81 22.19 12.82
C THR A 22 -13.37 22.67 13.02
N LEU A 23 -12.50 22.51 12.04
CA LEU A 23 -11.19 23.14 11.99
C LEU A 23 -11.31 24.51 11.33
N ALA A 24 -10.94 25.54 12.08
CA ALA A 24 -10.80 26.91 11.62
C ALA A 24 -9.66 27.01 10.59
N SER A 25 -9.94 27.56 9.43
CA SER A 25 -8.98 27.83 8.36
C SER A 25 -8.14 29.07 8.68
N GLY A 26 -6.82 28.86 8.87
CA GLY A 26 -5.79 29.88 8.69
C GLY A 26 -5.07 29.64 7.35
N PRO A 27 -4.50 30.67 6.71
CA PRO A 27 -3.91 30.50 5.40
C PRO A 27 -2.48 29.94 5.47
N ASP A 28 -2.16 29.08 4.46
CA ASP A 28 -0.83 28.61 4.08
C ASP A 28 -0.04 27.74 5.10
N ALA A 29 -0.46 26.49 5.18
CA ALA A 29 0.46 25.35 5.29
C ALA A 29 -0.24 24.16 4.64
N GLY A 30 0.34 23.58 3.60
CA GLY A 30 -0.11 22.29 3.06
C GLY A 30 -0.13 21.25 4.18
N PRO A 31 -1.05 20.26 4.17
CA PRO A 31 -1.08 19.25 5.21
C PRO A 31 0.24 18.51 5.20
N ALA A 32 0.95 18.51 6.33
CA ALA A 32 2.01 17.55 6.60
C ALA A 32 1.34 16.17 6.53
N ILE A 33 1.59 15.42 5.46
CA ILE A 33 1.15 14.04 5.30
C ILE A 33 2.05 13.24 6.24
N GLY A 34 1.55 12.92 7.43
CA GLY A 34 2.15 11.88 8.27
C GLY A 34 2.12 10.55 7.49
N PRO A 35 2.95 9.57 7.87
CA PRO A 35 3.04 8.30 7.16
C PRO A 35 1.63 7.69 7.03
N GLN A 36 1.13 7.63 5.80
CA GLN A 36 -0.20 7.14 5.49
C GLN A 36 -0.09 5.62 5.42
N HIS A 37 -0.49 4.93 6.50
CA HIS A 37 -0.57 3.47 6.51
C HIS A 37 -1.36 2.98 5.30
N CYS A 38 -0.77 2.05 4.55
CA CYS A 38 -1.36 1.49 3.35
C CYS A 38 -2.44 0.46 3.73
N ILE A 39 -3.64 0.94 4.07
CA ILE A 39 -4.79 0.09 4.36
C ILE A 39 -5.65 0.03 3.11
N THR A 40 -5.76 -1.16 2.51
CA THR A 40 -6.64 -1.42 1.37
C THR A 40 -7.57 -2.59 1.65
N LYS A 41 -8.74 -2.60 1.01
CA LYS A 41 -9.67 -3.74 1.11
C LYS A 41 -9.40 -4.72 -0.01
N VAL A 42 -9.26 -5.99 0.38
CA VAL A 42 -9.02 -7.11 -0.53
C VAL A 42 -10.20 -8.06 -0.49
N GLU A 43 -10.63 -8.49 -1.64
CA GLU A 43 -11.63 -9.54 -1.84
C GLU A 43 -10.92 -10.85 -2.19
N LEU A 44 -11.17 -11.91 -1.42
CA LEU A 44 -10.62 -13.24 -1.63
C LEU A 44 -11.70 -14.16 -2.19
N SER A 45 -11.42 -14.77 -3.36
CA SER A 45 -12.25 -15.82 -3.96
C SER A 45 -11.63 -17.18 -3.68
N VAL A 46 -12.45 -18.18 -3.32
CA VAL A 46 -12.00 -19.51 -2.90
C VAL A 46 -12.64 -20.59 -3.77
N CYS A 47 -11.86 -21.59 -4.14
CA CYS A 47 -12.31 -22.81 -4.80
C CYS A 47 -11.69 -24.03 -4.11
N GLY A 48 -12.45 -25.11 -3.99
CA GLY A 48 -11.93 -26.43 -3.62
C GLY A 48 -11.69 -27.31 -4.84
N SER A 49 -10.82 -28.29 -4.72
CA SER A 49 -10.64 -29.33 -5.74
C SER A 49 -10.29 -30.67 -5.11
N ASN A 50 -10.90 -31.76 -5.61
CA ASN A 50 -10.72 -33.12 -5.14
C ASN A 50 -10.84 -33.25 -3.61
N LEU A 51 -11.82 -32.56 -3.02
CA LEU A 51 -12.07 -32.59 -1.58
C LEU A 51 -12.37 -34.03 -1.14
N LEU A 52 -12.15 -34.30 0.15
CA LEU A 52 -12.52 -35.59 0.73
C LEU A 52 -14.02 -35.78 0.61
N ASP A 53 -14.43 -37.02 0.33
CA ASP A 53 -15.80 -37.46 0.33
C ASP A 53 -16.07 -38.16 1.67
N ARG A 54 -16.94 -37.59 2.49
CA ARG A 54 -17.30 -38.10 3.80
C ARG A 54 -18.65 -38.79 3.82
N ASP A 55 -19.48 -38.49 2.83
CA ASP A 55 -20.79 -39.07 2.67
C ASP A 55 -20.75 -40.49 2.12
N VAL A 56 -21.68 -41.34 2.59
CA VAL A 56 -21.76 -42.76 2.17
C VAL A 56 -22.63 -42.92 0.91
N ALA A 57 -23.67 -42.09 0.76
CA ALA A 57 -24.68 -42.23 -0.31
C ALA A 57 -24.69 -41.08 -1.33
N SER A 58 -23.98 -40.02 -1.06
CA SER A 58 -23.85 -38.81 -1.88
C SER A 58 -22.40 -38.37 -1.91
N LYS A 59 -22.09 -37.24 -2.55
CA LYS A 59 -20.83 -36.56 -2.35
C LYS A 59 -21.00 -35.54 -1.23
N SER A 60 -19.91 -35.21 -0.55
CA SER A 60 -19.89 -34.18 0.48
C SER A 60 -20.43 -32.84 -0.03
N ASP A 61 -21.03 -32.07 0.88
CA ASP A 61 -21.62 -30.75 0.71
C ASP A 61 -20.68 -29.68 1.31
N PRO A 62 -19.55 -29.33 0.65
CA PRO A 62 -18.52 -28.52 1.24
C PRO A 62 -18.89 -27.03 1.38
N PHE A 63 -18.44 -26.42 2.48
CA PHE A 63 -18.33 -24.98 2.68
C PHE A 63 -16.95 -24.61 3.26
N CYS A 64 -16.55 -23.37 3.08
CA CYS A 64 -15.26 -22.85 3.57
C CYS A 64 -15.47 -21.82 4.67
N VAL A 65 -14.72 -21.94 5.75
CA VAL A 65 -14.67 -20.98 6.84
C VAL A 65 -13.32 -20.28 6.85
N LEU A 66 -13.32 -18.97 6.88
CA LEU A 66 -12.14 -18.13 7.02
C LEU A 66 -11.97 -17.72 8.48
N PHE A 67 -10.77 -17.98 9.01
CA PHE A 67 -10.33 -17.52 10.32
C PHE A 67 -9.14 -16.58 10.18
N HIS A 68 -9.00 -15.66 11.14
CA HIS A 68 -7.79 -14.87 11.34
C HIS A 68 -7.18 -15.16 12.71
N ASP A 69 -5.86 -14.95 12.82
CA ASP A 69 -5.13 -15.05 14.07
C ASP A 69 -5.26 -13.75 14.86
N VAL A 70 -5.77 -13.84 16.08
CA VAL A 70 -5.80 -12.73 17.06
C VAL A 70 -5.08 -13.20 18.31
N ASP A 71 -3.88 -12.71 18.54
CA ASP A 71 -3.04 -13.04 19.70
C ASP A 71 -2.85 -14.57 19.89
N GLY A 72 -2.64 -15.30 18.79
CA GLY A 72 -2.46 -16.75 18.78
C GLY A 72 -3.75 -17.56 18.82
N ASN A 73 -4.91 -16.91 18.75
CA ASN A 73 -6.22 -17.56 18.74
C ASN A 73 -6.91 -17.37 17.36
N TRP A 74 -7.41 -18.47 16.80
CA TRP A 74 -8.16 -18.45 15.57
C TRP A 74 -9.59 -17.95 15.81
N VAL A 75 -9.95 -16.80 15.23
CA VAL A 75 -11.27 -16.19 15.29
C VAL A 75 -11.91 -16.29 13.90
N GLU A 76 -13.14 -16.79 13.84
CA GLU A 76 -13.89 -16.88 12.60
C GLU A 76 -14.25 -15.48 12.08
N LEU A 77 -13.94 -15.21 10.80
CA LEU A 77 -14.30 -13.97 10.11
C LEU A 77 -15.59 -14.13 9.30
N ALA A 78 -15.69 -15.20 8.50
CA ALA A 78 -16.80 -15.42 7.58
C ALA A 78 -16.84 -16.86 7.08
N ARG A 79 -17.98 -17.24 6.46
CA ARG A 79 -18.21 -18.53 5.80
C ARG A 79 -18.71 -18.32 4.38
N THR A 80 -18.44 -19.30 3.51
CA THR A 80 -19.07 -19.40 2.21
C THR A 80 -20.46 -20.05 2.33
N GLU A 81 -21.21 -20.02 1.24
CA GLU A 81 -22.36 -20.91 1.03
C GLU A 81 -21.89 -22.38 0.92
N THR A 82 -22.83 -23.30 1.12
CA THR A 82 -22.62 -24.74 0.94
C THR A 82 -22.79 -25.15 -0.52
N ALA A 83 -21.83 -25.86 -1.06
CA ALA A 83 -21.87 -26.37 -2.43
C ALA A 83 -22.34 -27.84 -2.45
N VAL A 84 -23.62 -28.07 -2.64
CA VAL A 84 -24.26 -29.38 -2.52
C VAL A 84 -23.69 -30.40 -3.52
N ASN A 85 -23.34 -31.62 -3.03
CA ASN A 85 -22.84 -32.78 -3.80
C ASN A 85 -21.62 -32.48 -4.68
N ASN A 86 -20.69 -31.65 -4.21
CA ASN A 86 -19.63 -31.13 -5.07
C ASN A 86 -18.24 -31.17 -4.43
N LEU A 87 -17.38 -32.11 -4.85
CA LEU A 87 -16.00 -32.20 -4.37
C LEU A 87 -15.03 -31.19 -5.05
N ASN A 88 -15.53 -30.38 -5.99
CA ASN A 88 -14.76 -29.32 -6.67
C ASN A 88 -15.54 -28.00 -6.68
N PRO A 89 -15.88 -27.45 -5.50
CA PRO A 89 -16.70 -26.26 -5.39
C PRO A 89 -15.98 -24.99 -5.88
N VAL A 90 -16.72 -24.11 -6.54
CA VAL A 90 -16.36 -22.71 -6.75
C VAL A 90 -17.38 -21.88 -5.96
N PHE A 91 -16.93 -21.24 -4.89
CA PHE A 91 -17.81 -20.49 -4.01
C PHE A 91 -18.13 -19.11 -4.60
N GLY A 92 -19.40 -18.73 -4.54
CA GLY A 92 -19.89 -17.41 -4.96
C GLY A 92 -19.64 -16.33 -3.92
N VAL A 93 -19.77 -16.69 -2.63
CA VAL A 93 -19.44 -15.79 -1.52
C VAL A 93 -17.94 -15.59 -1.45
N LYS A 94 -17.54 -14.33 -1.41
CA LYS A 94 -16.14 -13.91 -1.33
C LYS A 94 -15.86 -13.28 0.03
N PHE A 95 -14.65 -13.44 0.51
CA PHE A 95 -14.21 -12.88 1.79
C PHE A 95 -13.61 -11.50 1.60
N GLN A 96 -14.01 -10.52 2.39
CA GLN A 96 -13.43 -9.19 2.40
C GLN A 96 -12.55 -9.03 3.64
N VAL A 97 -11.29 -8.63 3.44
CA VAL A 97 -10.30 -8.42 4.51
C VAL A 97 -9.60 -7.08 4.30
N ASP A 98 -9.28 -6.40 5.40
CA ASP A 98 -8.42 -5.24 5.37
C ASP A 98 -6.96 -5.72 5.25
N TYR A 99 -6.27 -5.20 4.25
CA TYR A 99 -4.86 -5.52 3.99
C TYR A 99 -3.97 -4.42 4.53
N HIS A 100 -2.98 -4.82 5.34
CA HIS A 100 -1.93 -3.99 5.91
C HIS A 100 -0.58 -4.55 5.47
N PHE A 101 0.14 -3.79 4.64
CA PHE A 101 1.43 -4.25 4.11
C PHE A 101 2.45 -4.51 5.22
N GLU A 102 2.47 -3.64 6.23
CA GLU A 102 3.43 -3.63 7.33
C GLU A 102 3.13 -4.67 8.43
N GLU A 103 2.17 -5.59 8.20
CA GLU A 103 1.73 -6.58 9.19
C GLU A 103 1.79 -8.01 8.66
N VAL A 104 2.11 -8.95 9.54
CA VAL A 104 1.97 -10.39 9.27
C VAL A 104 0.55 -10.82 9.61
N GLN A 105 -0.36 -10.73 8.65
CA GLN A 105 -1.77 -11.11 8.82
C GLN A 105 -1.97 -12.60 8.52
N LYS A 106 -2.03 -13.45 9.56
CA LYS A 106 -2.23 -14.90 9.40
C LYS A 106 -3.69 -15.23 9.18
N LEU A 107 -3.98 -16.02 8.15
CA LEU A 107 -5.30 -16.50 7.77
C LEU A 107 -5.31 -18.03 7.73
N LYS A 108 -6.44 -18.62 8.11
CA LYS A 108 -6.69 -20.06 8.00
C LYS A 108 -8.02 -20.30 7.28
N PHE A 109 -7.97 -21.12 6.24
CA PHE A 109 -9.13 -21.56 5.47
C PHE A 109 -9.40 -23.01 5.84
N ALA A 110 -10.58 -23.29 6.39
CA ALA A 110 -10.97 -24.63 6.78
C ALA A 110 -12.21 -25.06 6.00
N MET A 111 -12.15 -26.24 5.38
CA MET A 111 -13.25 -26.85 4.62
C MET A 111 -13.98 -27.86 5.51
N PHE A 112 -15.30 -27.77 5.48
CA PHE A 112 -16.20 -28.67 6.20
C PHE A 112 -17.27 -29.23 5.26
N ASP A 113 -17.79 -30.41 5.56
CA ASP A 113 -18.96 -31.02 4.95
C ASP A 113 -20.19 -30.69 5.78
N GLU A 114 -21.26 -30.18 5.17
CA GLU A 114 -22.46 -29.79 5.89
C GLU A 114 -23.37 -31.00 6.14
N ASP A 115 -23.23 -31.67 7.32
CA ASP A 115 -24.02 -32.83 7.72
C ASP A 115 -25.40 -32.44 8.31
N LYS A 116 -25.49 -31.24 8.87
CA LYS A 116 -26.68 -30.75 9.59
C LYS A 116 -26.86 -29.25 9.37
N CYS A 117 -28.13 -28.82 9.45
CA CYS A 117 -28.43 -27.40 9.49
C CYS A 117 -28.04 -26.79 10.85
N SER A 118 -26.74 -26.61 11.08
CA SER A 118 -26.17 -26.10 12.33
C SER A 118 -25.10 -25.05 12.04
N THR A 119 -24.92 -24.10 12.96
CA THR A 119 -23.83 -23.13 12.91
C THR A 119 -22.58 -23.61 13.62
N GLN A 120 -22.64 -24.73 14.33
CA GLN A 120 -21.54 -25.27 15.15
C GLN A 120 -20.62 -26.14 14.30
N LEU A 121 -19.37 -25.74 14.15
CA LEU A 121 -18.40 -26.44 13.28
C LEU A 121 -18.10 -27.88 13.72
N TYR A 122 -18.19 -28.18 15.01
CA TYR A 122 -17.99 -29.54 15.53
C TYR A 122 -19.11 -30.55 15.16
N GLU A 123 -20.21 -30.07 14.58
CA GLU A 123 -21.31 -30.90 14.06
C GLU A 123 -21.16 -31.24 12.58
N HIS A 124 -20.09 -30.80 11.93
CA HIS A 124 -19.78 -30.98 10.52
C HIS A 124 -18.48 -31.77 10.35
N ASP A 125 -18.40 -32.58 9.32
CA ASP A 125 -17.21 -33.37 9.04
C ASP A 125 -16.08 -32.46 8.46
N PHE A 126 -14.91 -32.53 9.10
CA PHE A 126 -13.74 -31.73 8.68
C PHE A 126 -13.08 -32.35 7.44
N LEU A 127 -12.96 -31.57 6.37
CA LEU A 127 -12.36 -31.96 5.09
C LEU A 127 -10.89 -31.54 4.93
N GLY A 128 -10.40 -30.62 5.76
CA GLY A 128 -9.02 -30.16 5.76
C GLY A 128 -8.91 -28.65 5.84
N GLU A 129 -7.70 -28.16 6.14
CA GLU A 129 -7.41 -26.73 6.27
C GLU A 129 -6.10 -26.34 5.56
N PHE A 130 -5.97 -25.03 5.31
CA PHE A 130 -4.74 -24.42 4.83
C PHE A 130 -4.52 -23.10 5.57
N THR A 131 -3.29 -22.87 6.05
CA THR A 131 -2.89 -21.65 6.77
C THR A 131 -1.78 -20.94 6.01
N CYS A 132 -1.90 -19.64 5.85
CA CYS A 132 -0.87 -18.76 5.28
C CYS A 132 -1.07 -17.32 5.75
N THR A 133 -0.18 -16.41 5.32
CA THR A 133 -0.37 -14.98 5.51
C THR A 133 -1.15 -14.36 4.34
N LEU A 134 -1.79 -13.21 4.58
CA LEU A 134 -2.43 -12.44 3.52
C LEU A 134 -1.38 -11.94 2.50
N GLY A 135 -0.15 -11.60 2.96
CA GLY A 135 0.97 -11.26 2.08
C GLY A 135 1.27 -12.34 1.03
N VAL A 136 1.32 -13.61 1.44
CA VAL A 136 1.49 -14.75 0.50
C VAL A 136 0.33 -14.85 -0.49
N ILE A 137 -0.90 -14.55 -0.08
CA ILE A 137 -2.06 -14.61 -1.01
C ILE A 137 -1.95 -13.51 -2.06
N VAL A 138 -1.69 -12.25 -1.67
CA VAL A 138 -1.65 -11.12 -2.59
C VAL A 138 -0.42 -11.12 -3.50
N SER A 139 0.70 -11.71 -3.06
CA SER A 139 1.92 -11.87 -3.88
C SER A 139 1.81 -12.97 -4.94
N ASN A 140 0.75 -13.79 -4.88
CA ASN A 140 0.51 -14.87 -5.84
C ASN A 140 -0.75 -14.59 -6.67
N LYS A 141 -0.65 -14.65 -8.01
CA LYS A 141 -1.81 -14.51 -8.92
C LYS A 141 -2.91 -15.52 -8.64
N LYS A 142 -2.51 -16.73 -8.26
CA LYS A 142 -3.38 -17.86 -7.96
C LYS A 142 -2.64 -18.80 -7.02
N LEU A 143 -3.00 -18.74 -5.75
CA LEU A 143 -2.42 -19.58 -4.72
C LEU A 143 -3.15 -20.93 -4.69
N HIS A 144 -2.50 -22.00 -5.17
CA HIS A 144 -3.02 -23.36 -5.13
C HIS A 144 -2.21 -24.20 -4.14
N ARG A 145 -2.86 -24.78 -3.12
CA ARG A 145 -2.19 -25.54 -2.05
C ARG A 145 -3.00 -26.76 -1.62
N PRO A 146 -2.32 -27.87 -1.23
CA PRO A 146 -2.99 -29.03 -0.65
C PRO A 146 -3.62 -28.68 0.70
N LEU A 147 -4.76 -29.27 0.99
CA LEU A 147 -5.38 -29.23 2.32
C LEU A 147 -4.74 -30.25 3.25
N ILE A 148 -4.66 -29.91 4.54
CA ILE A 148 -4.04 -30.71 5.59
C ILE A 148 -5.11 -31.03 6.65
N LEU A 149 -5.13 -32.28 7.13
CA LEU A 149 -5.97 -32.70 8.24
C LEU A 149 -5.38 -32.27 9.59
N ALA A 150 -6.18 -32.25 10.65
CA ALA A 150 -5.79 -31.88 12.00
C ALA A 150 -4.57 -32.69 12.57
N ASN A 151 -4.32 -33.88 12.02
CA ASN A 151 -3.16 -34.73 12.39
C ASN A 151 -1.89 -34.42 11.56
N GLY A 152 -1.89 -33.34 10.76
CA GLY A 152 -0.78 -32.92 9.90
C GLY A 152 -0.63 -33.71 8.60
N LYS A 153 -1.51 -34.68 8.32
CA LYS A 153 -1.45 -35.48 7.08
C LYS A 153 -2.22 -34.77 5.96
N PRO A 154 -1.82 -34.98 4.69
CA PRO A 154 -2.60 -34.47 3.56
C PRO A 154 -4.06 -34.95 3.59
N ALA A 155 -5.00 -34.10 3.24
CA ALA A 155 -6.42 -34.43 3.09
C ALA A 155 -6.66 -35.13 1.73
N GLY A 156 -6.06 -36.29 1.55
CA GLY A 156 -6.09 -37.02 0.28
C GLY A 156 -5.47 -36.22 -0.87
N LYS A 157 -6.26 -35.99 -1.94
CA LYS A 157 -5.90 -35.11 -3.06
C LYS A 157 -6.56 -33.72 -2.93
N GLY A 158 -7.24 -33.45 -1.81
CA GLY A 158 -7.95 -32.21 -1.57
C GLY A 158 -7.01 -31.00 -1.62
N ALA A 159 -7.39 -29.99 -2.37
CA ALA A 159 -6.65 -28.74 -2.48
C ALA A 159 -7.57 -27.54 -2.50
N ILE A 160 -7.04 -26.40 -2.06
CA ILE A 160 -7.69 -25.10 -2.10
C ILE A 160 -6.99 -24.21 -3.12
N THR A 161 -7.77 -23.39 -3.80
CA THR A 161 -7.27 -22.32 -4.66
C THR A 161 -7.83 -21.00 -4.18
N ILE A 162 -6.95 -20.03 -3.94
CA ILE A 162 -7.31 -18.68 -3.45
C ILE A 162 -6.79 -17.67 -4.47
N THR A 163 -7.63 -16.69 -4.82
CA THR A 163 -7.24 -15.52 -5.61
C THR A 163 -7.66 -14.26 -4.87
N ALA A 164 -6.85 -13.20 -4.98
CA ALA A 164 -7.10 -11.91 -4.35
C ALA A 164 -7.35 -10.83 -5.40
N GLN A 165 -8.20 -9.87 -5.07
CA GLN A 165 -8.47 -8.67 -5.87
C GLN A 165 -8.61 -7.48 -4.93
N GLU A 166 -8.02 -6.33 -5.30
CA GLU A 166 -8.24 -5.08 -4.60
C GLU A 166 -9.64 -4.53 -4.89
N LEU A 167 -10.34 -4.05 -3.85
CA LEU A 167 -11.70 -3.49 -3.96
C LEU A 167 -11.73 -1.98 -4.23
N SER A 168 -10.58 -1.32 -4.36
CA SER A 168 -10.53 0.12 -4.62
C SER A 168 -10.67 0.42 -6.12
N ASP A 169 -11.42 1.50 -6.45
CA ASP A 169 -11.42 2.07 -7.79
C ASP A 169 -10.32 3.15 -7.87
N ASN A 170 -9.19 2.77 -8.46
CA ASN A 170 -8.01 3.62 -8.60
C ASN A 170 -8.04 4.48 -9.89
N ARG A 171 -9.20 4.54 -10.58
CA ARG A 171 -9.34 5.40 -11.76
C ARG A 171 -9.47 6.86 -11.35
N ILE A 172 -8.79 7.71 -12.09
CA ILE A 172 -8.85 9.16 -11.96
C ILE A 172 -9.22 9.79 -13.30
N ILE A 173 -10.00 10.86 -13.22
CA ILE A 173 -10.36 11.66 -14.38
C ILE A 173 -9.59 12.99 -14.35
N THR A 174 -8.95 13.34 -15.46
CA THR A 174 -8.35 14.65 -15.68
C THR A 174 -9.19 15.42 -16.67
N LEU A 175 -9.68 16.58 -16.26
CA LEU A 175 -10.56 17.45 -17.07
C LEU A 175 -9.85 18.76 -17.41
N THR A 176 -9.95 19.16 -18.67
CA THR A 176 -9.61 20.51 -19.14
C THR A 176 -10.89 21.18 -19.60
N MET A 177 -11.26 22.30 -18.98
CA MET A 177 -12.55 22.94 -19.22
C MET A 177 -12.41 24.46 -19.45
N CYS A 178 -13.36 25.02 -20.17
CA CYS A 178 -13.49 26.45 -20.33
C CYS A 178 -14.98 26.88 -20.39
N GLY A 179 -15.24 28.15 -20.18
CA GLY A 179 -16.56 28.76 -20.38
C GLY A 179 -16.56 29.67 -21.60
N ARG A 180 -17.74 29.88 -22.16
CA ARG A 180 -17.95 30.82 -23.27
C ARG A 180 -19.25 31.61 -23.09
N LYS A 181 -19.13 32.94 -23.15
CA LYS A 181 -20.26 33.89 -23.05
C LYS A 181 -21.10 33.66 -21.78
N LEU A 182 -20.44 33.50 -20.64
CA LEU A 182 -21.13 33.39 -19.36
C LEU A 182 -21.86 34.69 -19.01
N ASP A 183 -22.97 34.55 -18.27
CA ASP A 183 -23.72 35.74 -17.82
C ASP A 183 -22.84 36.61 -16.92
N LYS A 184 -22.88 37.93 -17.21
CA LYS A 184 -22.29 38.95 -16.34
C LYS A 184 -23.17 39.11 -15.08
N LYS A 185 -22.54 39.09 -13.89
CA LYS A 185 -23.19 39.29 -12.60
C LYS A 185 -22.72 40.56 -11.90
N ASP A 186 -21.45 40.87 -11.96
CA ASP A 186 -20.87 42.08 -11.38
C ASP A 186 -21.44 43.37 -11.98
N PHE A 187 -21.69 44.34 -11.14
CA PHE A 187 -22.12 45.67 -11.58
C PHE A 187 -20.95 46.39 -12.26
N PHE A 188 -19.77 46.36 -11.66
CA PHE A 188 -18.52 46.86 -12.21
C PHE A 188 -17.61 45.70 -12.59
N GLY A 189 -17.18 45.60 -13.86
CA GLY A 189 -16.34 44.53 -14.35
C GLY A 189 -17.11 43.41 -15.05
N LYS A 190 -16.49 42.27 -15.18
CA LYS A 190 -17.07 41.00 -15.64
C LYS A 190 -17.10 40.04 -14.47
N SER A 191 -17.84 38.95 -14.61
CA SER A 191 -17.88 37.88 -13.57
C SER A 191 -16.52 37.27 -13.29
N ASP A 192 -16.40 36.70 -12.09
CA ASP A 192 -15.25 35.92 -11.58
C ASP A 192 -15.63 34.43 -11.50
N PRO A 193 -15.78 33.69 -12.64
CA PRO A 193 -16.43 32.42 -12.67
C PRO A 193 -15.59 31.27 -12.12
N TYR A 194 -16.26 30.33 -11.41
CA TYR A 194 -15.75 29.04 -11.01
C TYR A 194 -16.83 27.96 -11.13
N LEU A 195 -16.40 26.67 -11.12
CA LEU A 195 -17.29 25.52 -11.21
C LEU A 195 -17.27 24.71 -9.92
N GLU A 196 -18.43 24.18 -9.54
CA GLU A 196 -18.59 23.15 -8.51
C GLU A 196 -19.16 21.88 -9.12
N PHE A 197 -18.53 20.75 -8.80
CA PHE A 197 -18.99 19.43 -9.20
C PHE A 197 -19.68 18.76 -8.01
N HIS A 198 -20.87 18.24 -8.23
CA HIS A 198 -21.68 17.60 -7.22
C HIS A 198 -22.08 16.20 -7.67
N LYS A 199 -21.97 15.21 -6.76
CA LYS A 199 -22.54 13.87 -6.95
C LYS A 199 -23.82 13.71 -6.12
N GLN A 200 -24.71 12.85 -6.57
CA GLN A 200 -25.88 12.49 -5.79
C GLN A 200 -25.54 11.40 -4.78
N GLY A 201 -25.81 11.65 -3.49
CA GLY A 201 -25.70 10.64 -2.43
C GLY A 201 -26.83 9.60 -2.51
N ASP A 202 -26.73 8.53 -1.72
CA ASP A 202 -27.74 7.48 -1.65
C ASP A 202 -29.06 7.98 -1.00
N ASP A 203 -29.00 9.08 -0.24
CA ASP A 203 -30.15 9.82 0.29
C ASP A 203 -30.80 10.79 -0.72
N GLY A 204 -30.32 10.79 -1.97
CA GLY A 204 -30.79 11.65 -3.05
C GLY A 204 -30.28 13.11 -3.00
N LYS A 205 -29.51 13.50 -1.98
CA LYS A 205 -28.96 14.85 -1.87
C LYS A 205 -27.69 15.02 -2.71
N TRP A 206 -27.50 16.24 -3.18
CA TRP A 206 -26.30 16.62 -3.91
C TRP A 206 -25.19 17.04 -2.94
N MET A 207 -24.00 16.46 -3.11
CA MET A 207 -22.80 16.73 -2.32
C MET A 207 -21.69 17.25 -3.22
N MET A 208 -21.09 18.38 -2.86
CA MET A 208 -19.94 18.93 -3.58
C MET A 208 -18.73 18.00 -3.43
N VAL A 209 -18.08 17.67 -4.54
CA VAL A 209 -16.91 16.78 -4.60
C VAL A 209 -15.66 17.48 -5.13
N HIS A 210 -15.83 18.55 -5.91
CA HIS A 210 -14.70 19.33 -6.42
C HIS A 210 -15.13 20.77 -6.73
N ARG A 211 -14.19 21.71 -6.59
CA ARG A 211 -14.36 23.13 -6.99
C ARG A 211 -13.11 23.55 -7.77
N THR A 212 -13.30 24.22 -8.90
CA THR A 212 -12.19 24.82 -9.65
C THR A 212 -11.67 26.09 -9.00
N GLU A 213 -10.53 26.59 -9.44
CA GLU A 213 -10.07 27.93 -9.12
C GLU A 213 -11.02 29.01 -9.71
N VAL A 214 -10.97 30.20 -9.13
CA VAL A 214 -11.70 31.36 -9.60
C VAL A 214 -10.89 32.10 -10.67
N ILE A 215 -11.48 32.32 -11.86
CA ILE A 215 -10.84 33.11 -12.92
C ILE A 215 -11.42 34.53 -12.90
N LYS A 216 -10.58 35.50 -12.59
CA LYS A 216 -11.00 36.89 -12.37
C LYS A 216 -11.39 37.59 -13.65
N ASN A 217 -12.49 38.41 -13.57
CA ASN A 217 -12.91 39.40 -14.53
C ASN A 217 -13.06 38.92 -15.98
N THR A 218 -13.75 37.77 -16.17
CA THR A 218 -13.96 37.19 -17.52
C THR A 218 -15.34 36.56 -17.68
N LEU A 219 -15.86 36.54 -18.90
CA LEU A 219 -17.05 35.78 -19.30
C LEU A 219 -16.68 34.54 -20.13
N ASP A 220 -15.40 34.40 -20.42
CA ASP A 220 -14.84 33.30 -21.20
C ASP A 220 -13.64 32.67 -20.42
N PRO A 221 -13.88 32.10 -19.23
CA PRO A 221 -12.82 31.53 -18.38
C PRO A 221 -12.17 30.29 -19.01
N VAL A 222 -10.88 30.13 -18.75
CA VAL A 222 -10.16 28.88 -19.02
C VAL A 222 -9.58 28.41 -17.68
N TRP A 223 -10.14 27.32 -17.15
CA TRP A 223 -9.66 26.75 -15.89
C TRP A 223 -8.43 25.87 -16.13
N LYS A 224 -7.53 25.81 -15.15
CA LYS A 224 -6.39 24.88 -15.19
C LYS A 224 -6.90 23.45 -15.23
N PRO A 225 -6.18 22.54 -15.92
CA PRO A 225 -6.50 21.12 -15.84
C PRO A 225 -6.51 20.65 -14.39
N PHE A 226 -7.54 19.90 -14.00
CA PHE A 226 -7.69 19.36 -12.65
C PHE A 226 -8.03 17.88 -12.70
N THR A 227 -7.71 17.19 -11.61
CA THR A 227 -7.83 15.75 -11.49
C THR A 227 -8.74 15.37 -10.32
N VAL A 228 -9.69 14.45 -10.55
CA VAL A 228 -10.61 13.96 -9.52
C VAL A 228 -10.67 12.43 -9.55
N PRO A 229 -10.60 11.72 -8.40
CA PRO A 229 -10.84 10.28 -8.36
C PRO A 229 -12.29 9.95 -8.80
N LEU A 230 -12.46 8.91 -9.65
CA LEU A 230 -13.79 8.50 -10.11
C LEU A 230 -14.70 8.04 -8.96
N ILE A 231 -14.12 7.39 -7.96
CA ILE A 231 -14.86 7.00 -6.74
C ILE A 231 -15.44 8.22 -6.01
N SER A 232 -14.70 9.34 -5.98
CA SER A 232 -15.17 10.58 -5.38
C SER A 232 -16.23 11.27 -6.24
N LEU A 233 -16.03 11.28 -7.58
CA LEU A 233 -16.87 12.03 -8.51
C LEU A 233 -18.22 11.36 -8.78
N CYS A 234 -18.22 10.03 -8.97
CA CYS A 234 -19.40 9.27 -9.42
C CYS A 234 -19.54 7.88 -8.76
N ASN A 235 -18.85 7.61 -7.64
CA ASN A 235 -18.79 6.30 -6.98
C ASN A 235 -18.28 5.18 -7.93
N GLY A 236 -17.40 5.51 -8.90
CA GLY A 236 -16.87 4.57 -9.88
C GLY A 236 -17.81 4.26 -11.05
N ASP A 237 -19.07 4.67 -11.02
CA ASP A 237 -20.06 4.48 -12.08
C ASP A 237 -20.00 5.66 -13.06
N VAL A 238 -19.42 5.42 -14.25
CA VAL A 238 -19.21 6.46 -15.28
C VAL A 238 -20.52 7.00 -15.88
N ASP A 239 -21.64 6.30 -15.70
CA ASP A 239 -22.97 6.70 -16.16
C ASP A 239 -23.79 7.39 -15.07
N ARG A 240 -23.26 7.49 -13.85
CA ARG A 240 -23.91 8.19 -12.74
C ARG A 240 -23.97 9.68 -13.00
N ASN A 241 -25.15 10.29 -12.71
CA ASN A 241 -25.36 11.73 -12.90
C ASN A 241 -24.45 12.57 -12.00
N ILE A 242 -23.81 13.56 -12.63
CA ILE A 242 -23.01 14.61 -12.01
C ILE A 242 -23.70 15.93 -12.31
N LYS A 243 -23.87 16.77 -11.30
CA LYS A 243 -24.35 18.14 -11.45
C LYS A 243 -23.17 19.09 -11.38
N VAL A 244 -23.06 19.99 -12.35
CA VAL A 244 -22.05 21.04 -12.40
C VAL A 244 -22.74 22.39 -12.27
N LEU A 245 -22.32 23.14 -11.25
CA LEU A 245 -22.83 24.48 -10.94
C LEU A 245 -21.77 25.52 -11.32
N CYS A 246 -22.17 26.60 -11.99
CA CYS A 246 -21.32 27.73 -12.31
C CYS A 246 -21.73 28.93 -11.47
N TYR A 247 -20.76 29.53 -10.77
CA TYR A 247 -20.96 30.72 -9.93
C TYR A 247 -20.03 31.85 -10.33
N ASP A 248 -20.43 33.04 -9.99
CA ASP A 248 -19.62 34.24 -9.89
C ASP A 248 -19.14 34.37 -8.45
N TYR A 249 -17.85 34.56 -8.25
CA TYR A 249 -17.24 34.67 -6.92
C TYR A 249 -17.30 36.11 -6.39
N ASP A 250 -17.91 36.30 -5.23
CA ASP A 250 -17.96 37.53 -4.48
C ASP A 250 -17.17 37.48 -3.19
N ASN A 251 -16.44 38.55 -2.86
CA ASN A 251 -15.57 38.59 -1.67
C ASN A 251 -16.36 38.64 -0.34
N ASP A 252 -17.66 38.96 -0.39
CA ASP A 252 -18.56 38.99 0.78
C ASP A 252 -19.15 37.61 1.13
N GLY A 253 -18.84 36.57 0.33
CA GLY A 253 -19.31 35.20 0.49
C GLY A 253 -20.70 34.94 -0.11
N GLY A 254 -21.36 35.94 -0.67
CA GLY A 254 -22.67 35.82 -1.32
C GLY A 254 -22.59 35.53 -2.82
N HIS A 255 -21.92 34.43 -3.23
CA HIS A 255 -21.64 34.09 -4.63
C HIS A 255 -22.89 34.02 -5.51
N ASP A 256 -22.84 34.73 -6.66
CA ASP A 256 -23.95 34.82 -7.59
C ASP A 256 -24.04 33.59 -8.51
N PHE A 257 -25.17 32.88 -8.47
CA PHE A 257 -25.42 31.74 -9.31
C PHE A 257 -25.60 32.12 -10.78
N ILE A 258 -24.72 31.62 -11.65
CA ILE A 258 -24.79 31.79 -13.11
C ILE A 258 -25.75 30.78 -13.72
N GLY A 259 -25.53 29.47 -13.47
CA GLY A 259 -26.37 28.38 -13.96
C GLY A 259 -25.79 27.01 -13.68
N GLU A 260 -26.48 25.98 -14.17
CA GLU A 260 -26.09 24.57 -13.94
C GLU A 260 -26.35 23.71 -15.17
N PHE A 261 -25.71 22.54 -15.20
CA PHE A 261 -26.04 21.45 -16.10
C PHE A 261 -25.83 20.09 -15.41
N GLN A 262 -26.41 19.04 -15.97
CA GLN A 262 -26.15 17.66 -15.54
C GLN A 262 -25.47 16.88 -16.67
N THR A 263 -24.58 15.98 -16.30
CA THR A 263 -23.80 15.17 -17.22
C THR A 263 -23.38 13.86 -16.55
N THR A 264 -22.66 13.02 -17.29
CA THR A 264 -21.99 11.82 -16.78
C THR A 264 -20.52 11.84 -17.18
N VAL A 265 -19.68 11.04 -16.53
CA VAL A 265 -18.28 10.87 -16.94
C VAL A 265 -18.22 10.34 -18.37
N ASN A 266 -19.09 9.39 -18.72
CA ASN A 266 -19.18 8.81 -20.06
C ASN A 266 -19.43 9.88 -21.11
N LYS A 267 -20.36 10.82 -20.85
CA LYS A 267 -20.64 11.95 -21.76
C LYS A 267 -19.46 12.93 -21.86
N MET A 268 -18.77 13.22 -20.75
CA MET A 268 -17.59 14.09 -20.78
C MET A 268 -16.41 13.43 -21.51
N SER A 269 -16.31 12.11 -21.48
CA SER A 269 -15.23 11.34 -22.14
C SER A 269 -15.30 11.36 -23.67
N GLU A 270 -16.41 11.82 -24.25
CA GLU A 270 -16.50 12.09 -25.69
C GLU A 270 -15.56 13.24 -26.13
N ALA A 271 -15.06 14.06 -25.19
CA ALA A 271 -14.09 15.11 -25.45
C ALA A 271 -12.67 14.54 -25.63
N GLN A 272 -12.41 14.00 -26.84
CA GLN A 272 -11.14 13.39 -27.24
C GLN A 272 -10.75 13.82 -28.66
N ASN A 273 -9.44 13.78 -28.96
CA ASN A 273 -8.92 13.99 -30.32
C ASN A 273 -9.41 15.29 -31.00
N ALA A 274 -9.36 16.41 -30.25
CA ALA A 274 -9.84 17.73 -30.69
C ALA A 274 -11.36 17.88 -30.84
N VAL A 275 -12.15 16.87 -30.43
CA VAL A 275 -13.61 17.00 -30.29
C VAL A 275 -13.89 17.61 -28.91
N GLU A 276 -14.61 18.73 -28.89
CA GLU A 276 -15.06 19.39 -27.64
C GLU A 276 -16.49 19.00 -27.34
N VAL A 277 -16.84 18.84 -26.06
CA VAL A 277 -18.21 18.58 -25.60
C VAL A 277 -18.75 19.82 -24.92
N GLU A 278 -19.86 20.34 -25.46
CA GLU A 278 -20.49 21.57 -24.98
C GLU A 278 -21.73 21.29 -24.13
N PHE A 279 -21.88 22.03 -23.02
CA PHE A 279 -23.04 22.00 -22.15
C PHE A 279 -23.62 23.40 -21.98
N GLU A 280 -24.93 23.53 -22.22
CA GLU A 280 -25.63 24.75 -21.94
C GLU A 280 -25.75 24.98 -20.42
N CYS A 281 -25.21 26.08 -19.93
CA CYS A 281 -25.33 26.50 -18.54
C CYS A 281 -26.72 27.14 -18.33
N ILE A 282 -27.60 26.44 -17.61
CA ILE A 282 -29.00 26.85 -17.47
C ILE A 282 -29.26 27.41 -16.06
N ASN A 283 -29.86 28.60 -16.01
CA ASN A 283 -30.37 29.17 -14.77
C ASN A 283 -31.88 28.88 -14.65
N PRO A 284 -32.32 27.99 -13.74
CA PRO A 284 -33.74 27.62 -13.62
C PRO A 284 -34.68 28.80 -13.35
N LYS A 285 -34.18 29.82 -12.63
CA LYS A 285 -34.97 31.01 -12.35
C LYS A 285 -35.24 31.86 -13.61
N LYS A 286 -34.37 31.80 -14.61
CA LYS A 286 -34.48 32.53 -15.87
C LYS A 286 -35.26 31.77 -16.95
N GLN A 287 -35.42 30.47 -16.88
CA GLN A 287 -36.13 29.62 -17.84
C GLN A 287 -37.59 30.05 -18.11
N LYS A 288 -38.21 30.71 -17.16
CA LYS A 288 -39.60 31.24 -17.30
C LYS A 288 -39.71 32.37 -18.33
N LYS A 289 -38.60 32.98 -18.74
CA LYS A 289 -38.60 34.08 -19.73
C LYS A 289 -38.52 33.51 -21.14
N LYS A 290 -39.47 33.83 -22.03
CA LYS A 290 -39.54 33.32 -23.41
C LYS A 290 -38.28 33.62 -24.26
N SER A 291 -37.54 34.69 -23.96
CA SER A 291 -36.30 35.08 -24.68
C SER A 291 -35.03 34.42 -24.11
N TYR A 292 -35.12 33.70 -22.98
CA TYR A 292 -33.97 33.10 -22.35
C TYR A 292 -33.59 31.79 -23.08
N LYS A 293 -32.30 31.61 -23.45
CA LYS A 293 -31.76 30.41 -24.00
C LYS A 293 -30.89 29.69 -22.99
N ASN A 294 -29.78 30.29 -22.58
CA ASN A 294 -28.84 29.79 -21.58
C ASN A 294 -28.10 30.96 -20.92
N SER A 295 -27.32 30.69 -19.91
CA SER A 295 -26.44 31.65 -19.21
C SER A 295 -24.97 31.51 -19.62
N GLY A 296 -24.70 30.96 -20.80
CA GLY A 296 -23.41 30.66 -21.37
C GLY A 296 -23.22 29.17 -21.62
N ILE A 297 -22.07 28.81 -22.15
CA ILE A 297 -21.70 27.44 -22.50
C ILE A 297 -20.49 27.04 -21.69
N ILE A 298 -20.55 25.85 -21.07
CA ILE A 298 -19.39 25.20 -20.47
C ILE A 298 -18.89 24.13 -21.44
N ILE A 299 -17.60 24.12 -21.70
CA ILE A 299 -16.96 23.28 -22.70
C ILE A 299 -15.94 22.37 -22.03
N VAL A 300 -16.07 21.07 -22.21
CA VAL A 300 -15.04 20.09 -21.90
C VAL A 300 -14.14 19.97 -23.13
N LYS A 301 -12.90 20.44 -23.01
CA LYS A 301 -11.89 20.40 -24.08
C LYS A 301 -11.18 19.05 -24.14
N SER A 302 -10.96 18.46 -22.96
CA SER A 302 -10.34 17.15 -22.84
C SER A 302 -10.83 16.47 -21.57
N CYS A 303 -11.13 15.19 -21.71
CA CYS A 303 -11.46 14.31 -20.60
C CYS A 303 -10.60 13.05 -20.74
N LYS A 304 -9.67 12.86 -19.80
CA LYS A 304 -8.79 11.70 -19.81
C LYS A 304 -9.00 10.89 -18.54
N ILE A 305 -9.42 9.63 -18.68
CA ILE A 305 -9.48 8.67 -17.59
C ILE A 305 -8.13 7.92 -17.59
N THR A 306 -7.49 7.89 -16.43
CA THR A 306 -6.25 7.13 -16.22
C THR A 306 -6.38 6.32 -14.94
N ARG A 307 -5.65 5.22 -14.84
CA ARG A 307 -5.57 4.43 -13.62
C ARG A 307 -4.36 4.88 -12.80
N ASN A 308 -4.58 5.20 -11.54
CA ASN A 308 -3.51 5.47 -10.58
C ASN A 308 -3.26 4.19 -9.80
N TYR A 309 -2.33 3.37 -10.28
CA TYR A 309 -2.04 2.07 -9.67
C TYR A 309 -1.59 2.23 -8.23
N SER A 310 -2.20 1.43 -7.32
CA SER A 310 -1.81 1.30 -5.93
C SER A 310 -0.56 0.41 -5.80
N PHE A 311 0.05 0.38 -4.63
CA PHE A 311 1.11 -0.58 -4.30
C PHE A 311 0.60 -2.02 -4.49
N LEU A 312 -0.62 -2.30 -4.02
CA LEU A 312 -1.22 -3.62 -4.12
C LEU A 312 -1.50 -4.02 -5.58
N ASP A 313 -1.86 -3.08 -6.47
CA ASP A 313 -1.96 -3.36 -7.91
C ASP A 313 -0.64 -3.90 -8.49
N TYR A 314 0.51 -3.34 -8.08
CA TYR A 314 1.83 -3.83 -8.53
C TYR A 314 2.13 -5.22 -7.96
N ILE A 315 1.85 -5.47 -6.69
CA ILE A 315 2.06 -6.78 -6.05
C ILE A 315 1.16 -7.84 -6.70
N LEU A 316 -0.15 -7.60 -6.83
CA LEU A 316 -1.08 -8.48 -7.52
C LEU A 316 -0.70 -8.66 -9.01
N GLY A 317 -0.07 -7.66 -9.61
CA GLY A 317 0.53 -7.71 -10.94
C GLY A 317 1.74 -8.62 -11.06
N GLY A 318 2.29 -9.09 -9.94
CA GLY A 318 3.45 -9.99 -9.87
C GLY A 318 4.78 -9.28 -9.66
N CYS A 319 4.77 -8.03 -9.18
CA CYS A 319 5.99 -7.34 -8.73
C CYS A 319 6.57 -8.07 -7.52
N GLN A 320 7.86 -8.43 -7.58
CA GLN A 320 8.60 -9.06 -6.50
C GLN A 320 9.42 -8.02 -5.74
N LEU A 321 9.41 -8.08 -4.41
CA LEU A 321 10.28 -7.27 -3.56
C LEU A 321 11.58 -8.03 -3.26
N MET A 322 12.64 -7.70 -4.00
CA MET A 322 13.95 -8.33 -3.86
C MET A 322 14.67 -7.76 -2.64
N PHE A 323 14.81 -8.55 -1.59
CA PHE A 323 15.34 -8.11 -0.30
C PHE A 323 16.81 -8.44 -0.14
N THR A 324 17.61 -7.46 0.28
CA THR A 324 19.03 -7.65 0.64
C THR A 324 19.30 -7.04 2.00
N VAL A 325 20.06 -7.74 2.84
CA VAL A 325 20.45 -7.26 4.17
C VAL A 325 21.93 -6.92 4.18
N GLY A 326 22.29 -5.74 4.69
CA GLY A 326 23.63 -5.28 4.96
C GLY A 326 23.87 -5.14 6.47
N ILE A 327 24.85 -5.82 7.03
CA ILE A 327 25.13 -5.90 8.45
C ILE A 327 26.48 -5.27 8.78
N ASP A 328 26.48 -4.33 9.73
CA ASP A 328 27.64 -3.64 10.22
C ASP A 328 28.44 -4.50 11.20
N PHE A 329 29.67 -4.84 10.84
CA PHE A 329 30.63 -5.56 11.70
C PHE A 329 31.84 -4.69 12.06
N THR A 330 31.63 -3.40 12.25
CA THR A 330 32.69 -2.49 12.69
C THR A 330 32.98 -2.62 14.19
N ALA A 331 34.16 -2.20 14.62
CA ALA A 331 34.65 -2.38 15.99
C ALA A 331 33.85 -1.61 17.04
N SER A 332 33.10 -0.57 16.66
CA SER A 332 32.18 0.17 17.54
C SER A 332 31.09 -0.72 18.17
N ASN A 333 30.70 -1.79 17.49
CA ASN A 333 29.75 -2.79 18.00
C ASN A 333 30.24 -3.60 19.19
N GLY A 334 31.53 -3.55 19.55
CA GLY A 334 32.15 -4.31 20.61
C GLY A 334 32.47 -5.76 20.21
N ASN A 335 33.17 -6.47 21.12
CA ASN A 335 33.54 -7.86 20.89
C ASN A 335 32.30 -8.77 21.00
N PRO A 336 31.91 -9.55 19.95
CA PRO A 336 30.68 -10.35 19.97
C PRO A 336 30.65 -11.47 21.02
N ARG A 337 31.78 -11.76 21.66
CA ARG A 337 31.88 -12.72 22.78
C ARG A 337 31.51 -12.11 24.13
N GLU A 338 31.42 -10.79 24.21
CA GLU A 338 31.13 -10.05 25.44
C GLU A 338 29.67 -9.62 25.48
N PRO A 339 28.98 -9.75 26.64
CA PRO A 339 27.56 -9.35 26.78
C PRO A 339 27.27 -7.87 26.47
N SER A 340 28.29 -7.03 26.50
CA SER A 340 28.17 -5.60 26.18
C SER A 340 28.15 -5.30 24.68
N SER A 341 28.49 -6.28 23.83
CA SER A 341 28.47 -6.12 22.38
C SER A 341 27.03 -6.12 21.85
N LEU A 342 26.77 -5.28 20.83
CA LEU A 342 25.48 -5.27 20.13
C LEU A 342 25.24 -6.56 19.31
N HIS A 343 26.31 -7.31 18.98
CA HIS A 343 26.25 -8.61 18.31
C HIS A 343 26.28 -9.81 19.25
N TYR A 344 26.25 -9.59 20.57
CA TYR A 344 26.26 -10.71 21.50
C TYR A 344 25.03 -11.62 21.32
N ILE A 345 25.27 -12.91 21.03
CA ILE A 345 24.20 -13.91 20.91
C ILE A 345 23.80 -14.35 22.33
N ASN A 346 22.76 -13.75 22.85
CA ASN A 346 22.22 -14.07 24.16
C ASN A 346 21.36 -15.35 24.07
N PRO A 347 21.66 -16.41 24.86
CA PRO A 347 20.82 -17.61 24.89
C PRO A 347 19.39 -17.39 25.39
N MET A 348 19.15 -16.26 26.09
CA MET A 348 17.86 -15.92 26.69
C MET A 348 17.09 -14.84 25.94
N GLY A 349 17.61 -14.35 24.82
CA GLY A 349 16.95 -13.26 24.06
C GLY A 349 17.65 -12.91 22.77
N SER A 350 16.99 -12.09 21.96
CA SER A 350 17.50 -11.61 20.68
C SER A 350 18.28 -10.30 20.87
N ASN A 351 19.42 -10.12 20.20
CA ASN A 351 20.08 -8.83 20.11
C ASN A 351 19.34 -7.89 19.15
N GLU A 352 19.74 -6.60 19.09
CA GLU A 352 19.05 -5.60 18.25
C GLU A 352 19.18 -5.89 16.76
N TYR A 353 20.31 -6.44 16.28
CA TYR A 353 20.50 -6.87 14.90
C TYR A 353 19.53 -7.99 14.51
N LEU A 354 19.45 -9.05 15.32
CA LEU A 354 18.50 -10.14 15.08
C LEU A 354 17.06 -9.65 15.11
N SER A 355 16.73 -8.78 16.06
CA SER A 355 15.38 -8.22 16.16
C SER A 355 14.99 -7.41 14.93
N ALA A 356 15.93 -6.61 14.40
CA ALA A 356 15.72 -5.84 13.17
C ALA A 356 15.55 -6.75 11.94
N ILE A 357 16.41 -7.76 11.77
CA ILE A 357 16.34 -8.73 10.68
C ILE A 357 14.96 -9.44 10.69
N TRP A 358 14.52 -9.90 11.87
CA TRP A 358 13.24 -10.59 12.00
C TRP A 358 12.06 -9.66 11.72
N ALA A 359 12.05 -8.44 12.29
CA ALA A 359 10.93 -7.53 12.16
C ALA A 359 10.62 -7.17 10.71
N VAL A 360 11.66 -6.90 9.91
CA VAL A 360 11.52 -6.53 8.49
C VAL A 360 11.37 -7.77 7.61
N GLY A 361 12.23 -8.75 7.82
CA GLY A 361 12.32 -9.93 6.95
C GLY A 361 11.05 -10.79 6.95
N GLN A 362 10.37 -10.94 8.11
CA GLN A 362 9.12 -11.70 8.19
C GLN A 362 8.02 -11.15 7.29
N ILE A 363 7.99 -9.85 7.06
CA ILE A 363 7.00 -9.22 6.19
C ILE A 363 7.44 -9.33 4.73
N ILE A 364 8.65 -8.85 4.41
CA ILE A 364 9.09 -8.76 3.01
C ILE A 364 9.23 -10.15 2.35
N GLN A 365 9.59 -11.20 3.10
CA GLN A 365 9.73 -12.55 2.53
C GLN A 365 8.45 -13.11 1.89
N ASP A 366 7.28 -12.56 2.20
CA ASP A 366 6.03 -12.99 1.58
C ASP A 366 5.86 -12.43 0.15
N TYR A 367 6.64 -11.41 -0.21
CA TYR A 367 6.60 -10.71 -1.50
C TYR A 367 7.74 -11.10 -2.45
N ASP A 368 8.51 -12.14 -2.09
CA ASP A 368 9.53 -12.76 -2.94
C ASP A 368 9.23 -14.26 -3.10
N THR A 369 9.10 -14.72 -4.35
CA THR A 369 8.60 -16.06 -4.64
C THR A 369 9.59 -17.15 -4.27
N ASP A 370 10.91 -16.96 -4.49
CA ASP A 370 11.95 -17.95 -4.21
C ASP A 370 12.51 -17.86 -2.79
N LYS A 371 12.22 -16.75 -2.09
CA LYS A 371 12.69 -16.44 -0.74
C LYS A 371 14.21 -16.54 -0.58
N MET A 372 14.96 -16.22 -1.64
CA MET A 372 16.40 -16.27 -1.66
C MET A 372 16.99 -14.86 -1.48
N PHE A 373 17.45 -14.57 -0.27
CA PHE A 373 17.88 -13.22 0.12
C PHE A 373 19.40 -13.11 0.24
N PRO A 374 20.05 -12.22 -0.53
CA PRO A 374 21.45 -11.88 -0.30
C PRO A 374 21.63 -11.28 1.08
N ALA A 375 22.59 -11.79 1.83
CA ALA A 375 22.98 -11.25 3.12
C ALA A 375 24.47 -10.93 3.12
N LEU A 376 24.77 -9.65 3.30
CA LEU A 376 26.11 -9.07 3.17
C LEU A 376 26.57 -8.45 4.49
N GLY A 377 27.87 -8.48 4.73
CA GLY A 377 28.52 -7.79 5.83
C GLY A 377 29.49 -6.73 5.34
N PHE A 378 29.77 -5.75 6.19
CA PHE A 378 30.77 -4.71 5.94
C PHE A 378 31.54 -4.35 7.21
N GLY A 379 32.73 -3.76 7.05
CA GLY A 379 33.56 -3.24 8.13
C GLY A 379 34.32 -4.31 8.92
N ALA A 380 34.48 -5.52 8.38
CA ALA A 380 35.20 -6.61 9.03
C ALA A 380 36.46 -7.05 8.29
N GLN A 381 37.42 -7.61 9.03
CA GLN A 381 38.54 -8.35 8.49
C GLN A 381 38.19 -9.81 8.28
N LEU A 382 38.48 -10.35 7.11
CA LEU A 382 38.12 -11.71 6.69
C LEU A 382 39.35 -12.63 6.57
N PRO A 383 39.20 -13.93 6.97
CA PRO A 383 40.24 -14.91 6.70
C PRO A 383 40.36 -15.18 5.19
N PRO A 384 41.55 -15.70 4.69
CA PRO A 384 42.70 -16.07 5.48
C PRO A 384 43.68 -14.92 5.72
N ASP A 385 43.63 -13.86 4.92
CA ASP A 385 44.59 -12.77 4.89
C ASP A 385 44.25 -11.58 5.79
N TRP A 386 43.07 -11.64 6.43
CA TRP A 386 42.58 -10.64 7.37
C TRP A 386 42.53 -9.22 6.80
N LYS A 387 42.20 -9.11 5.51
CA LYS A 387 41.93 -7.81 4.89
C LYS A 387 40.53 -7.34 5.24
N VAL A 388 40.41 -6.02 5.37
CA VAL A 388 39.10 -5.38 5.59
C VAL A 388 38.24 -5.51 4.34
N SER A 389 36.99 -5.89 4.52
CA SER A 389 35.98 -5.89 3.47
C SER A 389 34.80 -5.02 3.87
N HIS A 390 34.28 -4.28 2.90
CA HIS A 390 33.06 -3.46 3.03
C HIS A 390 31.90 -4.03 2.24
N GLU A 391 32.08 -5.23 1.68
CA GLU A 391 31.06 -5.98 0.93
C GLU A 391 31.49 -7.46 0.90
N PHE A 392 30.89 -8.30 1.76
CA PHE A 392 31.14 -9.74 1.75
C PHE A 392 29.89 -10.54 2.10
N ALA A 393 29.73 -11.71 1.48
CA ALA A 393 28.65 -12.62 1.78
C ALA A 393 28.83 -13.21 3.20
N ILE A 394 27.84 -13.07 4.09
CA ILE A 394 27.93 -13.57 5.47
C ILE A 394 27.91 -15.10 5.56
N ASN A 395 27.45 -15.79 4.51
CA ASN A 395 27.56 -17.25 4.36
C ASN A 395 28.93 -17.70 3.82
N PHE A 396 29.90 -16.77 3.64
CA PHE A 396 31.24 -16.99 3.06
C PHE A 396 31.26 -17.60 1.66
N ASN A 397 30.16 -17.50 0.92
CA ASN A 397 30.10 -17.92 -0.48
C ASN A 397 29.96 -16.69 -1.40
N PRO A 398 31.08 -16.15 -1.93
CA PRO A 398 31.04 -14.90 -2.74
C PRO A 398 30.34 -15.08 -4.09
N THR A 399 30.19 -16.31 -4.57
CA THR A 399 29.47 -16.63 -5.81
C THR A 399 27.98 -16.86 -5.59
N ASN A 400 27.56 -17.12 -4.34
CA ASN A 400 26.17 -17.32 -3.97
C ASN A 400 25.90 -16.77 -2.56
N PRO A 401 25.65 -15.46 -2.41
CA PRO A 401 25.41 -14.82 -1.12
C PRO A 401 23.98 -15.06 -0.58
N PHE A 402 23.17 -15.84 -1.28
CA PHE A 402 21.76 -16.03 -0.95
C PHE A 402 21.58 -16.94 0.27
N CYS A 403 20.66 -16.52 1.14
CA CYS A 403 20.16 -17.26 2.30
C CYS A 403 18.68 -17.62 2.08
N LEU A 404 18.25 -18.80 2.50
CA LEU A 404 16.87 -19.24 2.34
C LEU A 404 16.00 -18.68 3.48
N GLY A 405 15.11 -17.75 3.15
CA GLY A 405 14.22 -17.11 4.11
C GLY A 405 14.98 -16.27 5.14
N VAL A 406 14.24 -15.72 6.08
CA VAL A 406 14.81 -14.94 7.20
C VAL A 406 15.61 -15.84 8.13
N GLU A 407 15.15 -17.07 8.33
CA GLU A 407 15.83 -18.10 9.12
C GLU A 407 17.25 -18.37 8.60
N GLY A 408 17.41 -18.46 7.27
CA GLY A 408 18.72 -18.65 6.64
C GLY A 408 19.65 -17.46 6.82
N ILE A 409 19.13 -16.23 6.84
CA ILE A 409 19.90 -15.03 7.16
C ILE A 409 20.39 -15.08 8.62
N VAL A 410 19.50 -15.40 9.55
CA VAL A 410 19.80 -15.50 11.00
C VAL A 410 20.83 -16.60 11.28
N GLU A 411 20.73 -17.74 10.61
CA GLU A 411 21.71 -18.82 10.70
C GLU A 411 23.07 -18.38 10.16
N ALA A 412 23.12 -17.81 8.98
CA ALA A 412 24.37 -17.32 8.38
C ALA A 412 25.02 -16.22 9.23
N TYR A 413 24.22 -15.28 9.77
CA TYR A 413 24.69 -14.26 10.69
C TYR A 413 25.35 -14.85 11.94
N SER A 414 24.66 -15.78 12.61
CA SER A 414 25.17 -16.41 13.83
C SER A 414 26.45 -17.19 13.57
N ASN A 415 26.53 -17.89 12.43
CA ASN A 415 27.68 -18.66 12.01
C ASN A 415 28.85 -17.79 11.56
N CYS A 416 28.59 -16.57 11.07
CA CYS A 416 29.61 -15.63 10.60
C CYS A 416 30.46 -15.05 11.76
N LEU A 417 29.83 -14.70 12.88
CA LEU A 417 30.43 -13.97 14.00
C LEU A 417 31.75 -14.55 14.54
N PRO A 418 31.92 -15.88 14.73
CA PRO A 418 33.18 -16.44 15.22
C PRO A 418 34.35 -16.38 14.24
N HIS A 419 34.07 -16.16 12.95
CA HIS A 419 35.04 -16.29 11.86
C HIS A 419 35.57 -14.98 11.32
N ILE A 420 35.04 -13.84 11.78
CA ILE A 420 35.46 -12.49 11.36
C ILE A 420 36.06 -11.70 12.52
N ARG A 421 36.74 -10.61 12.19
CA ARG A 421 37.22 -9.63 13.18
C ARG A 421 36.61 -8.27 12.86
N PHE A 422 35.93 -7.72 13.82
CA PHE A 422 35.35 -6.39 13.71
C PHE A 422 36.44 -5.34 13.55
N TYR A 423 36.25 -4.43 12.62
CA TYR A 423 37.29 -3.44 12.32
C TYR A 423 36.71 -2.06 11.97
N GLY A 424 36.53 -1.72 10.71
CA GLY A 424 36.06 -0.44 10.18
C GLY A 424 36.88 -0.02 8.94
N PRO A 425 36.59 1.14 8.37
CA PRO A 425 35.57 2.12 8.70
C PRO A 425 34.14 1.66 8.34
N THR A 426 33.13 2.46 8.75
CA THR A 426 31.71 2.22 8.44
C THR A 426 31.37 2.84 7.09
N ASN A 427 31.43 2.06 6.02
CA ASN A 427 31.20 2.49 4.66
C ASN A 427 29.94 1.85 4.09
N PHE A 428 28.95 2.68 3.65
CA PHE A 428 27.69 2.22 3.09
C PHE A 428 27.72 2.15 1.56
N SER A 429 28.51 3.01 0.90
CA SER A 429 28.50 3.10 -0.56
C SER A 429 28.79 1.77 -1.27
N PRO A 430 29.67 0.86 -0.77
CA PRO A 430 29.89 -0.44 -1.43
C PRO A 430 28.64 -1.31 -1.48
N ILE A 431 27.90 -1.43 -0.37
CA ILE A 431 26.67 -2.25 -0.31
C ILE A 431 25.54 -1.63 -1.13
N ILE A 432 25.38 -0.29 -1.07
CA ILE A 432 24.40 0.41 -1.90
C ILE A 432 24.70 0.16 -3.39
N ASN A 433 25.94 0.30 -3.80
CA ASN A 433 26.35 0.05 -5.18
C ASN A 433 26.21 -1.42 -5.59
N HIS A 434 26.36 -2.36 -4.64
CA HIS A 434 26.10 -3.79 -4.89
C HIS A 434 24.66 -4.01 -5.34
N VAL A 435 23.68 -3.55 -4.57
CA VAL A 435 22.25 -3.72 -4.90
C VAL A 435 21.86 -2.90 -6.13
N ALA A 436 22.42 -1.69 -6.29
CA ALA A 436 22.18 -0.83 -7.46
C ALA A 436 22.59 -1.51 -8.79
N ARG A 437 23.60 -2.38 -8.80
CA ARG A 437 23.98 -3.17 -10.00
C ARG A 437 22.85 -4.09 -10.46
N PHE A 438 22.17 -4.77 -9.54
CA PHE A 438 21.02 -5.63 -9.86
C PHE A 438 19.79 -4.81 -10.25
N ALA A 439 19.53 -3.73 -9.54
CA ALA A 439 18.44 -2.81 -9.87
C ALA A 439 18.63 -2.17 -11.28
N THR A 440 19.88 -1.92 -11.69
CA THR A 440 20.19 -1.45 -13.05
C THR A 440 19.86 -2.49 -14.11
N GLN A 441 20.03 -3.78 -13.84
CA GLN A 441 19.62 -4.84 -14.75
C GLN A 441 18.10 -4.92 -14.89
N ALA A 442 17.38 -4.77 -13.80
CA ALA A 442 15.92 -4.72 -13.82
C ALA A 442 15.39 -3.47 -14.56
N LEU A 443 16.07 -2.33 -14.45
CA LEU A 443 15.74 -1.12 -15.20
C LEU A 443 15.70 -1.35 -16.72
N GLN A 444 16.60 -2.19 -17.24
CA GLN A 444 16.68 -2.50 -18.68
C GLN A 444 15.52 -3.36 -19.20
N GLN A 445 14.77 -4.03 -18.32
CA GLN A 445 13.63 -4.87 -18.71
C GLN A 445 12.37 -4.06 -19.00
N GLU A 446 12.30 -2.79 -18.58
CA GLU A 446 11.15 -1.89 -18.75
C GLU A 446 9.81 -2.49 -18.26
N THR A 447 9.86 -3.28 -17.19
CA THR A 447 8.71 -3.94 -16.57
C THR A 447 8.61 -3.60 -15.09
N ALA A 448 7.40 -3.71 -14.52
CA ALA A 448 7.17 -3.59 -13.09
C ALA A 448 7.31 -4.95 -12.37
N ALA A 449 8.28 -5.79 -12.78
CA ALA A 449 8.42 -7.16 -12.27
C ALA A 449 9.23 -7.26 -10.98
N GLN A 450 10.17 -6.33 -10.74
CA GLN A 450 11.10 -6.38 -9.61
C GLN A 450 11.32 -4.98 -9.02
N TYR A 451 11.38 -4.93 -7.70
CA TYR A 451 11.79 -3.75 -6.93
C TYR A 451 12.73 -4.19 -5.82
N PHE A 452 13.84 -3.49 -5.63
CA PHE A 452 14.90 -3.88 -4.71
C PHE A 452 14.80 -3.11 -3.39
N THR A 453 14.91 -3.81 -2.27
CA THR A 453 14.92 -3.21 -0.93
C THR A 453 16.21 -3.62 -0.23
N LEU A 454 17.04 -2.64 0.09
CA LEU A 454 18.26 -2.83 0.88
C LEU A 454 17.99 -2.43 2.32
N LEU A 455 18.12 -3.37 3.25
CA LEU A 455 18.14 -3.09 4.69
C LEU A 455 19.58 -2.98 5.16
N ILE A 456 19.98 -1.84 5.71
CA ILE A 456 21.26 -1.63 6.39
C ILE A 456 21.00 -1.55 7.89
N ILE A 457 21.71 -2.39 8.67
CA ILE A 457 21.64 -2.34 10.13
C ILE A 457 23.02 -1.97 10.64
N THR A 458 23.12 -0.89 11.43
CA THR A 458 24.39 -0.26 11.81
C THR A 458 24.30 0.41 13.18
N ASP A 459 25.43 0.47 13.89
CA ASP A 459 25.57 1.16 15.19
C ASP A 459 26.38 2.46 15.10
N GLY A 460 26.91 2.79 13.92
CA GLY A 460 27.99 3.76 13.80
C GLY A 460 27.69 4.97 12.93
N VAL A 461 28.62 5.92 13.03
CA VAL A 461 28.67 7.10 12.17
C VAL A 461 29.28 6.73 10.82
N ILE A 462 28.62 7.12 9.74
CA ILE A 462 29.07 6.86 8.36
C ILE A 462 30.44 7.51 8.11
N SER A 463 31.38 6.73 7.62
CA SER A 463 32.75 7.21 7.32
C SER A 463 32.88 7.71 5.87
N ASP A 464 32.08 7.21 4.93
CA ASP A 464 32.08 7.54 3.51
C ASP A 464 30.83 8.35 3.11
N MET A 465 30.50 9.42 3.87
CA MET A 465 29.27 10.19 3.68
C MET A 465 29.11 10.74 2.28
N ASP A 466 30.14 11.28 1.67
CA ASP A 466 30.07 11.87 0.34
C ASP A 466 29.83 10.81 -0.74
N GLU A 467 30.51 9.67 -0.67
CA GLU A 467 30.32 8.51 -1.55
C GLU A 467 28.94 7.88 -1.33
N THR A 468 28.49 7.79 -0.08
CA THR A 468 27.16 7.29 0.29
C THR A 468 26.07 8.18 -0.31
N ARG A 469 26.14 9.50 -0.14
CA ARG A 469 25.20 10.46 -0.75
C ARG A 469 25.17 10.33 -2.27
N HIS A 470 26.33 10.20 -2.90
CA HIS A 470 26.41 9.98 -4.34
C HIS A 470 25.75 8.67 -4.76
N ALA A 471 26.02 7.57 -4.06
CA ALA A 471 25.43 6.27 -4.32
C ALA A 471 23.89 6.31 -4.19
N ILE A 472 23.35 6.98 -3.16
CA ILE A 472 21.90 7.14 -2.96
C ILE A 472 21.28 7.96 -4.11
N VAL A 473 21.90 9.10 -4.51
CA VAL A 473 21.41 9.94 -5.61
C VAL A 473 21.36 9.15 -6.94
N GLN A 474 22.36 8.28 -7.20
CA GLN A 474 22.32 7.41 -8.38
C GLN A 474 21.26 6.31 -8.24
N ALA A 475 21.16 5.68 -7.07
CA ALA A 475 20.17 4.64 -6.78
C ALA A 475 18.72 5.17 -6.84
N ALA A 476 18.48 6.46 -6.56
CA ALA A 476 17.18 7.10 -6.68
C ALA A 476 16.56 7.02 -8.08
N LYS A 477 17.37 6.79 -9.11
CA LYS A 477 16.92 6.58 -10.51
C LYS A 477 16.50 5.14 -10.80
N LEU A 478 16.74 4.21 -9.88
CA LEU A 478 16.56 2.76 -10.03
C LEU A 478 15.32 2.25 -9.27
N PRO A 479 14.79 1.06 -9.58
CA PRO A 479 13.73 0.42 -8.79
C PRO A 479 14.27 -0.07 -7.44
N MET A 480 14.60 0.86 -6.55
CA MET A 480 15.29 0.55 -5.31
C MET A 480 14.88 1.50 -4.18
N SER A 481 14.80 0.94 -2.96
CA SER A 481 14.68 1.65 -1.68
C SER A 481 15.76 1.18 -0.71
N ILE A 482 16.11 2.04 0.22
CA ILE A 482 17.11 1.80 1.26
C ILE A 482 16.46 2.04 2.61
N ILE A 483 16.51 1.04 3.48
CA ILE A 483 16.06 1.12 4.86
C ILE A 483 17.28 1.08 5.74
N ILE A 484 17.44 2.03 6.65
CA ILE A 484 18.53 2.07 7.60
C ILE A 484 17.95 1.93 9.01
N ILE A 485 18.40 0.92 9.76
CA ILE A 485 18.06 0.76 11.18
C ILE A 485 19.30 1.05 12.02
N GLY A 486 19.23 2.10 12.83
CA GLY A 486 20.28 2.46 13.77
C GLY A 486 20.12 1.69 15.08
N VAL A 487 21.07 0.80 15.39
CA VAL A 487 21.09 0.02 16.64
C VAL A 487 22.05 0.65 17.67
N GLY A 488 21.83 0.35 18.96
CA GLY A 488 22.64 0.96 20.02
C GLY A 488 22.24 2.40 20.35
N ASN A 489 23.21 3.19 20.81
CA ASN A 489 22.96 4.53 21.35
C ASN A 489 23.85 5.62 20.69
N ALA A 490 24.35 5.38 19.47
CA ALA A 490 25.16 6.34 18.76
C ALA A 490 24.40 7.62 18.35
N ASP A 491 25.12 8.61 17.87
CA ASP A 491 24.56 9.79 17.22
C ASP A 491 24.19 9.44 15.77
N PHE A 492 22.90 9.48 15.45
CA PHE A 492 22.36 9.15 14.13
C PHE A 492 22.00 10.38 13.28
N THR A 493 22.41 11.59 13.68
CA THR A 493 22.12 12.84 12.92
C THR A 493 22.51 12.74 11.44
N ALA A 494 23.61 12.04 11.14
CA ALA A 494 24.03 11.82 9.76
C ALA A 494 23.06 10.93 8.96
N MET A 495 22.39 9.96 9.62
CA MET A 495 21.41 9.06 8.98
C MET A 495 20.05 9.74 8.83
N GLU A 496 19.63 10.54 9.83
CA GLU A 496 18.47 11.42 9.74
C GLU A 496 18.60 12.39 8.56
N PHE A 497 19.81 12.87 8.30
CA PHE A 497 20.07 13.70 7.12
C PHE A 497 19.92 12.93 5.80
N LEU A 498 20.27 11.64 5.75
CA LEU A 498 20.12 10.80 4.56
C LEU A 498 18.66 10.44 4.24
N ASP A 499 17.78 10.46 5.25
CA ASP A 499 16.34 10.17 5.16
C ASP A 499 15.59 11.16 4.24
N GLY A 500 16.14 12.35 4.01
CA GLY A 500 15.66 13.24 2.95
C GLY A 500 14.34 13.98 3.20
N ASP A 501 13.65 13.71 4.31
CA ASP A 501 12.33 14.27 4.67
C ASP A 501 12.25 15.81 4.62
N SER A 502 13.34 16.49 4.94
CA SER A 502 13.38 17.95 5.02
C SER A 502 13.82 18.64 3.72
N SER A 503 14.58 17.94 2.85
CA SER A 503 15.09 18.47 1.58
C SER A 503 15.67 17.35 0.70
N ALA A 504 15.54 17.51 -0.63
CA ALA A 504 16.11 16.55 -1.57
C ALA A 504 17.62 16.39 -1.38
N LEU A 505 18.08 15.13 -1.28
CA LEU A 505 19.47 14.80 -1.07
C LEU A 505 20.30 15.19 -2.30
N ARG A 506 21.48 15.79 -2.05
CA ARG A 506 22.43 16.18 -3.11
C ARG A 506 23.75 15.45 -2.99
N SER A 507 24.26 14.96 -4.12
CA SER A 507 25.62 14.39 -4.20
C SER A 507 26.69 15.47 -4.13
N TYR A 508 27.94 15.07 -3.92
CA TYR A 508 29.09 15.97 -3.97
C TYR A 508 29.31 16.57 -5.37
N THR A 509 28.75 15.99 -6.42
CA THR A 509 28.77 16.54 -7.78
C THR A 509 27.69 17.62 -8.00
N GLY A 510 26.85 17.89 -7.00
CA GLY A 510 25.74 18.84 -7.08
C GLY A 510 24.46 18.28 -7.67
N GLU A 511 24.44 17.01 -8.09
CA GLU A 511 23.24 16.33 -8.58
C GLU A 511 22.26 16.06 -7.43
N GLU A 512 20.96 16.31 -7.68
CA GLU A 512 19.88 16.12 -6.73
C GLU A 512 19.17 14.79 -6.96
N ALA A 513 18.77 14.12 -5.88
CA ALA A 513 17.98 12.88 -5.96
C ALA A 513 16.64 13.14 -6.63
N VAL A 514 16.27 12.31 -7.61
CA VAL A 514 15.01 12.43 -8.37
C VAL A 514 13.78 12.01 -7.57
N ARG A 515 13.97 11.28 -6.48
CA ARG A 515 12.98 10.89 -5.50
C ARG A 515 13.66 10.52 -4.19
N ASP A 516 12.94 10.54 -3.10
CA ASP A 516 13.38 9.96 -1.85
C ASP A 516 13.30 8.43 -1.93
N ILE A 517 14.33 7.75 -1.42
CA ILE A 517 14.45 6.28 -1.40
C ILE A 517 14.96 5.74 -0.06
N VAL A 518 15.23 6.63 0.91
CA VAL A 518 15.82 6.25 2.20
C VAL A 518 14.76 6.39 3.29
N GLN A 519 14.67 5.39 4.15
CA GLN A 519 13.92 5.44 5.41
C GLN A 519 14.90 5.12 6.53
N PHE A 520 15.07 6.03 7.49
CA PHE A 520 15.87 5.80 8.68
C PHE A 520 14.99 5.62 9.92
N VAL A 521 15.31 4.60 10.74
CA VAL A 521 14.60 4.33 12.00
C VAL A 521 15.61 3.97 13.09
N PRO A 522 15.64 4.72 14.21
CA PRO A 522 16.46 4.38 15.37
C PRO A 522 15.79 3.27 16.20
N PHE A 523 16.41 2.10 16.30
CA PHE A 523 15.87 0.95 17.03
C PHE A 523 15.60 1.26 18.51
N ARG A 524 16.38 2.16 19.11
CA ARG A 524 16.23 2.57 20.52
C ARG A 524 14.83 3.05 20.90
N ASP A 525 14.09 3.62 19.95
CA ASP A 525 12.74 4.13 20.16
C ASP A 525 11.70 2.99 20.27
N PHE A 526 12.09 1.78 19.85
CA PHE A 526 11.23 0.59 19.80
C PHE A 526 11.62 -0.53 20.77
N ARG A 527 12.66 -0.35 21.60
CA ARG A 527 13.16 -1.39 22.54
C ARG A 527 12.07 -1.94 23.44
N ASN A 528 11.09 -1.11 23.83
CA ASN A 528 10.00 -1.47 24.72
C ASN A 528 8.65 -1.57 24.00
N ALA A 529 8.64 -1.45 22.68
CA ALA A 529 7.45 -1.55 21.85
C ALA A 529 7.24 -3.01 21.36
N PRO A 530 6.02 -3.39 20.98
CA PRO A 530 5.77 -4.62 20.24
C PRO A 530 6.62 -4.67 18.96
N LYS A 531 7.07 -5.85 18.56
CA LYS A 531 7.93 -6.03 17.36
C LYS A 531 7.27 -5.51 16.08
N GLU A 532 5.96 -5.60 16.02
CA GLU A 532 5.12 -5.14 14.92
C GLU A 532 5.21 -3.61 14.74
N THR A 533 5.43 -2.87 15.83
CA THR A 533 5.57 -1.40 15.78
C THR A 533 6.84 -0.97 15.05
N LEU A 534 7.94 -1.67 15.26
CA LEU A 534 9.18 -1.43 14.51
C LEU A 534 8.97 -1.67 13.01
N ALA A 535 8.37 -2.81 12.65
CA ALA A 535 8.11 -3.14 11.26
C ALA A 535 7.23 -2.09 10.56
N LYS A 536 6.17 -1.63 11.23
CA LYS A 536 5.29 -0.56 10.72
C LYS A 536 6.05 0.72 10.42
N SER A 537 6.91 1.16 11.34
CA SER A 537 7.70 2.38 11.14
C SER A 537 8.72 2.22 10.01
N VAL A 538 9.42 1.09 9.99
CA VAL A 538 10.50 0.82 9.02
C VAL A 538 9.98 0.66 7.59
N LEU A 539 8.77 0.12 7.42
CA LEU A 539 8.19 -0.18 6.10
C LEU A 539 7.16 0.87 5.62
N ALA A 540 6.91 1.92 6.42
CA ALA A 540 5.84 2.89 6.16
C ALA A 540 5.92 3.56 4.78
N GLU A 541 7.12 3.87 4.30
CA GLU A 541 7.34 4.59 3.05
C GLU A 541 7.49 3.68 1.83
N LEU A 542 7.84 2.42 2.02
CA LEU A 542 8.14 1.50 0.92
C LEU A 542 7.00 1.42 -0.12
N PRO A 543 5.71 1.30 0.25
CA PRO A 543 4.62 1.29 -0.72
C PRO A 543 4.56 2.54 -1.60
N GLN A 544 4.78 3.71 -1.01
CA GLN A 544 4.80 4.98 -1.75
C GLN A 544 6.02 5.08 -2.67
N GLN A 545 7.20 4.69 -2.20
CA GLN A 545 8.44 4.71 -2.98
C GLN A 545 8.35 3.78 -4.20
N VAL A 546 7.75 2.58 -4.06
CA VAL A 546 7.49 1.63 -5.15
C VAL A 546 6.56 2.25 -6.20
N THR A 547 5.41 2.75 -5.76
CA THR A 547 4.39 3.32 -6.67
C THR A 547 4.92 4.56 -7.38
N GLN A 548 5.63 5.42 -6.67
CA GLN A 548 6.25 6.63 -7.24
C GLN A 548 7.25 6.29 -8.36
N TYR A 549 8.12 5.30 -8.13
CA TYR A 549 9.09 4.86 -9.13
C TYR A 549 8.41 4.39 -10.42
N PHE A 550 7.49 3.43 -10.32
CA PHE A 550 6.84 2.87 -11.51
C PHE A 550 5.97 3.91 -12.23
N LYS A 551 5.32 4.82 -11.48
CA LYS A 551 4.55 5.93 -12.06
C LYS A 551 5.46 6.91 -12.83
N GLN A 552 6.62 7.31 -12.29
CA GLN A 552 7.59 8.18 -12.97
C GLN A 552 8.11 7.54 -14.26
N ARG A 553 8.23 6.22 -14.30
CA ARG A 553 8.65 5.45 -15.47
C ARG A 553 7.51 5.10 -16.44
N ASN A 554 6.26 5.46 -16.12
CA ASN A 554 5.05 5.06 -16.85
C ASN A 554 4.93 3.54 -17.03
N LEU A 555 5.36 2.76 -16.04
CA LEU A 555 5.27 1.29 -16.02
C LEU A 555 4.00 0.88 -15.29
N SER A 556 3.11 0.17 -15.99
CA SER A 556 1.92 -0.43 -15.39
C SER A 556 2.21 -1.82 -14.80
N PRO A 557 1.39 -2.32 -13.87
CA PRO A 557 1.46 -3.71 -13.41
C PRO A 557 1.35 -4.70 -14.59
N SER A 558 2.13 -5.78 -14.55
CA SER A 558 2.32 -6.70 -15.70
C SER A 558 1.04 -7.45 -16.15
N ASN A 559 -0.04 -7.38 -15.36
CA ASN A 559 -1.31 -8.08 -15.61
C ASN A 559 -2.49 -7.17 -15.97
N THR A 560 -2.26 -5.88 -16.14
CA THR A 560 -3.33 -5.02 -16.66
C THR A 560 -3.58 -5.41 -18.11
N MET A 561 -4.78 -5.93 -18.40
CA MET A 561 -5.23 -6.06 -19.79
C MET A 561 -5.09 -4.70 -20.46
N PRO A 562 -4.55 -4.62 -21.68
CA PRO A 562 -4.61 -3.37 -22.45
C PRO A 562 -6.08 -2.97 -22.58
N GLU A 563 -6.40 -1.73 -22.22
CA GLU A 563 -7.72 -1.11 -22.38
C GLU A 563 -8.13 -1.04 -23.84
#